data_741d5e3fb083aa8c67c9db7042e16124
#
_entry.id   741d5e3fb083aa8c67c9db7042e16124
#
_cell.length_a   1.000
_cell.length_b   1.000
_cell.length_c   1.000
_cell.angle_alpha   90.00
_cell.angle_beta   90.00
_cell.angle_gamma   90.00
#
_symmetry.space_group_name_H-M   'P 1'
#
loop_
_entity.id
_entity.type
_entity.pdbx_description
1 polymer ?
#
loop_
_entity_poly.entity_id
_entity_poly.type
_entity_poly.pdbx_seq_one_letter_code
_entity_poly.pdbx_strand_id
1 'polypeptide(L)'
;MNNFLSIYDLDHNLVQSLIKSAVETKNSKNNDDFNFANGKILASIFEKPSTRTRLSFDVAMRKLGGQCIIIDQNKLHLGNNKESISDTAKTLSQYVDIVMYRSQSHESLLKLASFSTVPIINGLSDFSHPCQAMADLLTIYEKKSGFEGIKVNWIGPITNVARSWIEIANLNLGIKLEIFSNDYSINEYHKKCEIYKSKPDLDNIEVHNNLKKLDSSDVVITDTWESMGEIVNEKIIKDFSTYTAVSYTHLRAHETHEH
;
A
#
# COMPACT_ATOMS: atom_id res chain seq x y z
N MET A 1 -15.57 -14.13 -4.36
CA MET A 1 -14.24 -14.28 -3.73
C MET A 1 -13.68 -12.87 -3.61
N ASN A 2 -13.21 -12.48 -2.43
CA ASN A 2 -12.81 -11.08 -2.20
C ASN A 2 -11.30 -10.94 -2.34
N ASN A 3 -10.84 -10.30 -3.42
CA ASN A 3 -9.46 -9.87 -3.57
C ASN A 3 -9.20 -8.60 -2.75
N PHE A 4 -7.94 -8.28 -2.50
CA PHE A 4 -7.49 -7.00 -1.95
C PHE A 4 -6.43 -6.39 -2.88
N LEU A 5 -6.86 -5.76 -3.96
CA LEU A 5 -6.01 -5.20 -5.02
C LEU A 5 -5.81 -3.69 -4.84
N SER A 6 -6.82 -3.02 -4.25
CA SER A 6 -6.82 -1.60 -3.91
C SER A 6 -7.62 -1.36 -2.63
N ILE A 7 -7.54 -0.15 -2.09
CA ILE A 7 -8.36 0.26 -0.93
C ILE A 7 -9.86 0.22 -1.27
N TYR A 8 -10.24 0.47 -2.52
CA TYR A 8 -11.64 0.42 -2.96
C TYR A 8 -12.27 -0.99 -2.97
N ASP A 9 -11.47 -2.05 -2.76
CA ASP A 9 -12.02 -3.39 -2.49
C ASP A 9 -12.63 -3.50 -1.07
N LEU A 10 -12.41 -2.50 -0.23
CA LEU A 10 -12.93 -2.39 1.11
C LEU A 10 -13.96 -1.25 1.18
N ASP A 11 -14.99 -1.44 1.98
CA ASP A 11 -15.88 -0.34 2.37
C ASP A 11 -15.44 0.28 3.71
N HIS A 12 -16.06 1.41 4.07
CA HIS A 12 -15.82 2.11 5.32
C HIS A 12 -15.91 1.18 6.56
N ASN A 13 -16.93 0.35 6.64
CA ASN A 13 -17.18 -0.51 7.81
C ASN A 13 -16.14 -1.62 7.90
N LEU A 14 -15.74 -2.19 6.76
CA LEU A 14 -14.74 -3.24 6.70
C LEU A 14 -13.36 -2.70 7.08
N VAL A 15 -12.98 -1.50 6.62
CA VAL A 15 -11.72 -0.85 7.06
C VAL A 15 -11.71 -0.66 8.56
N GLN A 16 -12.77 -0.11 9.15
CA GLN A 16 -12.84 0.08 10.60
C GLN A 16 -12.76 -1.25 11.36
N SER A 17 -13.44 -2.29 10.88
CA SER A 17 -13.43 -3.63 11.48
C SER A 17 -12.01 -4.23 11.43
N LEU A 18 -11.34 -4.15 10.26
CA LEU A 18 -9.97 -4.66 10.10
C LEU A 18 -8.98 -3.93 11.01
N ILE A 19 -9.06 -2.61 11.13
CA ILE A 19 -8.19 -1.84 12.02
C ILE A 19 -8.40 -2.24 13.49
N LYS A 20 -9.66 -2.35 13.94
CA LYS A 20 -9.96 -2.81 15.31
C LYS A 20 -9.42 -4.21 15.56
N SER A 21 -9.69 -5.15 14.66
CA SER A 21 -9.17 -6.52 14.76
C SER A 21 -7.63 -6.57 14.79
N ALA A 22 -6.96 -5.71 14.00
CA ALA A 22 -5.51 -5.63 14.01
C ALA A 22 -4.97 -5.11 15.36
N VAL A 23 -5.62 -4.10 15.97
CA VAL A 23 -5.26 -3.61 17.32
C VAL A 23 -5.45 -4.70 18.35
N GLU A 24 -6.57 -5.41 18.33
CA GLU A 24 -6.87 -6.51 19.24
C GLU A 24 -5.82 -7.61 19.12
N THR A 25 -5.53 -8.04 17.89
CA THR A 25 -4.50 -9.06 17.59
C THR A 25 -3.12 -8.64 18.08
N LYS A 26 -2.74 -7.37 17.86
CA LYS A 26 -1.44 -6.84 18.30
C LYS A 26 -1.30 -6.78 19.82
N ASN A 27 -2.38 -6.49 20.53
CA ASN A 27 -2.41 -6.33 21.98
C ASN A 27 -2.67 -7.64 22.74
N SER A 28 -3.08 -8.71 22.04
CA SER A 28 -3.28 -10.00 22.69
C SER A 28 -1.96 -10.60 23.19
N LYS A 29 -1.99 -11.12 24.40
CA LYS A 29 -0.86 -11.83 25.02
C LYS A 29 -0.83 -13.32 24.66
N ASN A 30 -1.93 -13.87 24.17
CA ASN A 30 -2.06 -15.27 23.81
C ASN A 30 -2.03 -15.42 22.27
N ASN A 31 -0.96 -16.00 21.74
CA ASN A 31 -0.86 -16.31 20.31
C ASN A 31 -1.92 -17.32 19.84
N ASP A 32 -2.51 -18.11 20.75
CA ASP A 32 -3.48 -19.15 20.42
C ASP A 32 -4.90 -18.62 20.16
N ASP A 33 -5.19 -17.36 20.53
CA ASP A 33 -6.51 -16.75 20.33
C ASP A 33 -6.80 -16.38 18.87
N PHE A 34 -5.76 -16.35 18.01
CA PHE A 34 -5.85 -15.88 16.60
C PHE A 34 -5.36 -16.93 15.60
N ASN A 35 -6.03 -18.06 15.59
CA ASN A 35 -5.69 -19.19 14.70
C ASN A 35 -6.49 -19.15 13.40
N PHE A 36 -6.74 -17.95 12.84
CA PHE A 36 -7.60 -17.71 11.68
C PHE A 36 -7.09 -18.39 10.40
N ALA A 37 -5.77 -18.59 10.29
CA ALA A 37 -5.14 -19.19 9.13
C ALA A 37 -4.67 -20.63 9.39
N ASN A 38 -5.20 -21.31 10.40
CA ASN A 38 -4.82 -22.69 10.69
C ASN A 38 -5.04 -23.60 9.48
N GLY A 39 -3.98 -24.29 9.08
CA GLY A 39 -3.98 -25.17 7.91
C GLY A 39 -4.00 -24.43 6.57
N LYS A 40 -3.94 -23.10 6.55
CA LYS A 40 -3.92 -22.26 5.34
C LYS A 40 -2.51 -21.98 4.86
N ILE A 41 -2.35 -21.90 3.54
CA ILE A 41 -1.09 -21.65 2.86
C ILE A 41 -1.19 -20.35 2.07
N LEU A 42 -0.28 -19.42 2.34
CA LEU A 42 -0.07 -18.21 1.54
C LEU A 42 1.12 -18.41 0.59
N ALA A 43 0.93 -18.18 -0.70
CA ALA A 43 2.04 -17.97 -1.62
C ALA A 43 2.36 -16.48 -1.71
N SER A 44 3.59 -16.10 -1.35
CA SER A 44 4.10 -14.74 -1.47
C SER A 44 5.05 -14.62 -2.66
N ILE A 45 4.60 -13.95 -3.72
CA ILE A 45 5.32 -13.80 -4.99
C ILE A 45 5.96 -12.43 -5.07
N PHE A 46 7.24 -12.37 -5.43
CA PHE A 46 8.01 -11.14 -5.51
C PHE A 46 8.70 -10.99 -6.87
N GLU A 47 8.34 -9.95 -7.63
CA GLU A 47 9.06 -9.52 -8.84
C GLU A 47 10.19 -8.54 -8.52
N LYS A 48 10.12 -7.84 -7.38
CA LYS A 48 11.19 -6.97 -6.88
C LYS A 48 11.62 -7.40 -5.48
N PRO A 49 12.89 -7.25 -5.12
CA PRO A 49 13.37 -7.51 -3.76
C PRO A 49 12.59 -6.68 -2.73
N SER A 50 12.27 -7.30 -1.60
CA SER A 50 11.62 -6.60 -0.48
C SER A 50 11.85 -7.34 0.83
N THR A 51 12.61 -6.77 1.74
CA THR A 51 12.85 -7.35 3.06
C THR A 51 11.61 -7.22 3.96
N ARG A 52 11.07 -6.00 4.06
CA ARG A 52 9.92 -5.72 4.94
C ARG A 52 8.68 -6.51 4.57
N THR A 53 8.29 -6.51 3.30
CA THR A 53 7.10 -7.24 2.83
C THR A 53 7.26 -8.74 3.02
N ARG A 54 8.45 -9.31 2.74
CA ARG A 54 8.72 -10.74 2.97
C ARG A 54 8.52 -11.13 4.42
N LEU A 55 9.18 -10.41 5.32
CA LEU A 55 9.12 -10.71 6.75
C LEU A 55 7.70 -10.49 7.31
N SER A 56 7.03 -9.38 6.94
CA SER A 56 5.71 -9.08 7.49
C SER A 56 4.66 -10.12 7.11
N PHE A 57 4.60 -10.56 5.85
CA PHE A 57 3.65 -11.58 5.41
C PHE A 57 3.97 -12.96 5.98
N ASP A 58 5.24 -13.38 6.00
CA ASP A 58 5.65 -14.68 6.57
C ASP A 58 5.35 -14.73 8.07
N VAL A 59 5.76 -13.70 8.82
CA VAL A 59 5.51 -13.63 10.27
C VAL A 59 4.02 -13.54 10.58
N ALA A 60 3.26 -12.73 9.81
CA ALA A 60 1.81 -12.63 10.00
C ALA A 60 1.12 -13.98 9.82
N MET A 61 1.42 -14.70 8.74
CA MET A 61 0.85 -16.03 8.50
C MET A 61 1.17 -17.03 9.62
N ARG A 62 2.42 -17.06 10.07
CA ARG A 62 2.83 -17.93 11.19
C ARG A 62 2.10 -17.58 12.49
N LYS A 63 1.95 -16.29 12.81
CA LYS A 63 1.21 -15.84 13.99
C LYS A 63 -0.28 -16.16 13.93
N LEU A 64 -0.84 -16.26 12.72
CA LEU A 64 -2.23 -16.63 12.48
C LEU A 64 -2.43 -18.16 12.35
N GLY A 65 -1.39 -18.97 12.60
CA GLY A 65 -1.44 -20.43 12.53
C GLY A 65 -1.29 -21.02 11.13
N GLY A 66 -1.00 -20.21 10.13
CA GLY A 66 -0.82 -20.62 8.73
C GLY A 66 0.66 -20.82 8.34
N GLN A 67 0.86 -21.06 7.06
CA GLN A 67 2.18 -21.24 6.44
C GLN A 67 2.36 -20.25 5.29
N CYS A 68 3.61 -19.86 5.03
CA CYS A 68 3.96 -18.97 3.92
C CYS A 68 5.02 -19.63 3.03
N ILE A 69 4.74 -19.67 1.73
CA ILE A 69 5.70 -20.09 0.69
C ILE A 69 6.16 -18.85 -0.04
N ILE A 70 7.45 -18.54 0.04
CA ILE A 70 8.03 -17.37 -0.64
C ILE A 70 8.57 -17.82 -2.00
N ILE A 71 8.12 -17.14 -3.06
CA ILE A 71 8.47 -17.43 -4.44
C ILE A 71 9.08 -16.18 -5.07
N ASP A 72 10.36 -16.26 -5.46
CA ASP A 72 11.04 -15.21 -6.20
C ASP A 72 10.79 -15.34 -7.70
N GLN A 73 10.68 -14.22 -8.40
CA GLN A 73 10.46 -14.18 -9.85
C GLN A 73 11.47 -15.04 -10.62
N ASN A 74 12.73 -15.04 -10.20
CA ASN A 74 13.78 -15.84 -10.85
C ASN A 74 13.54 -17.36 -10.76
N LYS A 75 12.65 -17.79 -9.87
CA LYS A 75 12.22 -19.19 -9.70
C LYS A 75 10.85 -19.49 -10.29
N LEU A 76 10.11 -18.46 -10.69
CA LEU A 76 8.88 -18.58 -11.43
C LEU A 76 9.18 -18.51 -12.93
N HIS A 77 8.55 -19.37 -13.68
CA HIS A 77 8.58 -19.29 -15.14
C HIS A 77 7.57 -18.25 -15.69
N LEU A 78 7.25 -17.21 -14.90
CA LEU A 78 6.31 -16.15 -15.26
C LEU A 78 6.88 -15.24 -16.36
N GLY A 79 6.12 -15.08 -17.43
CA GLY A 79 6.44 -14.17 -18.53
C GLY A 79 7.60 -14.62 -19.42
N ASN A 80 7.87 -13.87 -20.48
CA ASN A 80 9.01 -14.05 -21.40
C ASN A 80 9.23 -15.49 -21.89
N ASN A 81 8.26 -16.03 -22.65
CA ASN A 81 8.33 -17.31 -23.39
C ASN A 81 8.28 -18.60 -22.54
N LYS A 82 7.83 -18.57 -21.30
CA LYS A 82 7.80 -19.79 -20.49
C LYS A 82 6.40 -20.19 -20.04
N GLU A 83 5.79 -19.42 -19.13
CA GLU A 83 4.45 -19.74 -18.62
C GLU A 83 3.58 -18.48 -18.61
N SER A 84 2.31 -18.63 -18.99
CA SER A 84 1.38 -17.49 -18.97
C SER A 84 0.95 -17.16 -17.53
N ILE A 85 0.62 -15.89 -17.27
CA ILE A 85 0.05 -15.46 -15.97
C ILE A 85 -1.21 -16.28 -15.65
N SER A 86 -2.01 -16.61 -16.67
CA SER A 86 -3.21 -17.43 -16.54
C SER A 86 -2.90 -18.86 -16.03
N ASP A 87 -1.87 -19.50 -16.57
CA ASP A 87 -1.52 -20.86 -16.18
C ASP A 87 -0.90 -20.90 -14.79
N THR A 88 -0.03 -19.91 -14.49
CA THR A 88 0.52 -19.74 -13.14
C THR A 88 -0.60 -19.50 -12.11
N ALA A 89 -1.57 -18.62 -12.40
CA ALA A 89 -2.69 -18.36 -11.49
C ALA A 89 -3.50 -19.63 -11.20
N LYS A 90 -3.83 -20.41 -12.25
CA LYS A 90 -4.55 -21.68 -12.12
C LYS A 90 -3.75 -22.71 -11.33
N THR A 91 -2.45 -22.84 -11.62
CA THR A 91 -1.56 -23.76 -10.92
C THR A 91 -1.47 -23.44 -9.44
N LEU A 92 -1.16 -22.17 -9.08
CA LEU A 92 -1.10 -21.72 -7.70
C LEU A 92 -2.41 -21.99 -6.95
N SER A 93 -3.54 -21.74 -7.60
CA SER A 93 -4.87 -21.96 -7.01
C SER A 93 -5.17 -23.40 -6.64
N GLN A 94 -4.39 -24.39 -7.13
CA GLN A 94 -4.53 -25.80 -6.74
C GLN A 94 -3.74 -26.15 -5.46
N TYR A 95 -2.75 -25.34 -5.09
CA TYR A 95 -1.81 -25.65 -4.03
C TYR A 95 -1.93 -24.77 -2.80
N VAL A 96 -2.47 -23.54 -2.94
CA VAL A 96 -2.51 -22.56 -1.87
C VAL A 96 -3.91 -22.00 -1.66
N ASP A 97 -4.14 -21.40 -0.49
CA ASP A 97 -5.44 -20.81 -0.13
C ASP A 97 -5.52 -19.31 -0.46
N ILE A 98 -4.38 -18.64 -0.59
CA ILE A 98 -4.29 -17.20 -0.84
C ILE A 98 -2.95 -16.88 -1.50
N VAL A 99 -2.91 -15.86 -2.33
CA VAL A 99 -1.68 -15.38 -2.98
C VAL A 99 -1.46 -13.90 -2.65
N MET A 100 -0.28 -13.53 -2.17
CA MET A 100 0.20 -12.17 -2.17
C MET A 100 1.14 -11.98 -3.36
N TYR A 101 0.88 -10.94 -4.16
CA TYR A 101 1.70 -10.63 -5.31
C TYR A 101 2.26 -9.20 -5.24
N ARG A 102 3.58 -9.10 -5.19
CA ARG A 102 4.31 -7.84 -5.32
C ARG A 102 4.83 -7.73 -6.75
N SER A 103 4.07 -7.03 -7.58
CA SER A 103 4.28 -6.95 -9.03
C SER A 103 4.98 -5.65 -9.45
N GLN A 104 5.67 -5.69 -10.57
CA GLN A 104 6.18 -4.50 -11.26
C GLN A 104 5.08 -3.79 -12.06
N SER A 105 4.02 -4.49 -12.44
CA SER A 105 2.92 -3.99 -13.25
C SER A 105 1.58 -4.26 -12.58
N HIS A 106 0.77 -3.23 -12.44
CA HIS A 106 -0.61 -3.37 -11.94
C HIS A 106 -1.47 -4.23 -12.88
N GLU A 107 -1.22 -4.14 -14.20
CA GLU A 107 -1.91 -4.99 -15.18
C GLU A 107 -1.64 -6.49 -14.94
N SER A 108 -0.39 -6.84 -14.63
CA SER A 108 -0.03 -8.24 -14.30
C SER A 108 -0.73 -8.72 -13.03
N LEU A 109 -0.86 -7.86 -12.03
CA LEU A 109 -1.63 -8.14 -10.81
C LEU A 109 -3.11 -8.38 -11.13
N LEU A 110 -3.74 -7.51 -11.92
CA LEU A 110 -5.14 -7.65 -12.33
C LEU A 110 -5.36 -8.93 -13.16
N LYS A 111 -4.44 -9.25 -14.07
CA LYS A 111 -4.48 -10.50 -14.83
C LYS A 111 -4.38 -11.72 -13.92
N LEU A 112 -3.44 -11.74 -12.98
CA LEU A 112 -3.33 -12.84 -12.02
C LEU A 112 -4.64 -13.01 -11.24
N ALA A 113 -5.21 -11.91 -10.74
CA ALA A 113 -6.47 -11.92 -9.99
C ALA A 113 -7.66 -12.43 -10.83
N SER A 114 -7.70 -12.11 -12.13
CA SER A 114 -8.79 -12.52 -13.01
C SER A 114 -8.82 -14.03 -13.32
N PHE A 115 -7.69 -14.72 -13.23
CA PHE A 115 -7.57 -16.15 -13.49
C PHE A 115 -7.45 -17.01 -12.22
N SER A 116 -7.23 -16.37 -11.07
CA SER A 116 -7.11 -17.07 -9.80
C SER A 116 -8.46 -17.51 -9.26
N THR A 117 -8.51 -18.70 -8.68
CA THR A 117 -9.67 -19.20 -7.92
C THR A 117 -9.47 -19.05 -6.40
N VAL A 118 -8.35 -18.48 -5.96
CA VAL A 118 -8.09 -18.11 -4.58
C VAL A 118 -7.88 -16.59 -4.47
N PRO A 119 -8.11 -15.97 -3.30
CA PRO A 119 -7.95 -14.53 -3.11
C PRO A 119 -6.54 -14.04 -3.44
N ILE A 120 -6.44 -12.86 -4.04
CA ILE A 120 -5.19 -12.18 -4.32
C ILE A 120 -5.06 -10.93 -3.45
N ILE A 121 -3.89 -10.76 -2.83
CA ILE A 121 -3.49 -9.54 -2.10
C ILE A 121 -2.44 -8.79 -2.91
N ASN A 122 -2.66 -7.50 -3.13
CA ASN A 122 -1.67 -6.60 -3.70
C ASN A 122 -0.58 -6.26 -2.66
N GLY A 123 0.57 -6.90 -2.75
CA GLY A 123 1.74 -6.61 -1.90
C GLY A 123 2.49 -5.33 -2.29
N LEU A 124 2.24 -4.78 -3.42
CA LEU A 124 2.61 -3.55 -4.10
C LEU A 124 2.54 -3.76 -5.61
N SER A 125 2.06 -2.77 -6.33
CA SER A 125 2.21 -2.61 -7.77
C SER A 125 2.75 -1.21 -8.09
N ASP A 126 3.04 -0.92 -9.36
CA ASP A 126 3.45 0.42 -9.79
C ASP A 126 2.34 1.48 -9.67
N PHE A 127 1.09 1.08 -9.41
CA PHE A 127 -0.06 1.97 -9.31
C PHE A 127 -0.67 2.06 -7.91
N SER A 128 -0.59 1.02 -7.08
CA SER A 128 -1.25 0.99 -5.76
C SER A 128 -0.43 0.21 -4.73
N HIS A 129 -0.47 0.63 -3.47
CA HIS A 129 0.13 -0.07 -2.33
C HIS A 129 -0.83 -0.12 -1.12
N PRO A 130 -1.95 -0.85 -1.22
CA PRO A 130 -3.00 -0.82 -0.21
C PRO A 130 -2.54 -1.33 1.16
N CYS A 131 -1.64 -2.32 1.20
CA CYS A 131 -1.12 -2.84 2.46
C CYS A 131 -0.34 -1.80 3.27
N GLN A 132 0.44 -0.92 2.60
CA GLN A 132 1.14 0.18 3.29
C GLN A 132 0.13 1.18 3.85
N ALA A 133 -0.83 1.60 3.05
CA ALA A 133 -1.84 2.56 3.47
C ALA A 133 -2.69 2.05 4.66
N MET A 134 -3.02 0.75 4.70
CA MET A 134 -3.68 0.14 5.86
C MET A 134 -2.78 0.10 7.10
N ALA A 135 -1.47 -0.11 6.95
CA ALA A 135 -0.52 -0.06 8.06
C ALA A 135 -0.37 1.37 8.63
N ASP A 136 -0.39 2.37 7.75
CA ASP A 136 -0.38 3.79 8.14
C ASP A 136 -1.67 4.14 8.90
N LEU A 137 -2.84 3.70 8.41
CA LEU A 137 -4.13 3.86 9.10
C LEU A 137 -4.10 3.22 10.50
N LEU A 138 -3.55 2.02 10.62
CA LEU A 138 -3.40 1.36 11.92
C LEU A 138 -2.55 2.21 12.87
N THR A 139 -1.44 2.76 12.38
CA THR A 139 -0.55 3.63 13.17
C THR A 139 -1.28 4.91 13.62
N ILE A 140 -2.05 5.54 12.74
CA ILE A 140 -2.86 6.72 13.07
C ILE A 140 -3.90 6.36 14.14
N TYR A 141 -4.62 5.26 13.95
CA TYR A 141 -5.63 4.80 14.91
C TYR A 141 -5.04 4.57 16.30
N GLU A 142 -3.88 3.90 16.38
CA GLU A 142 -3.18 3.66 17.66
C GLU A 142 -2.71 4.95 18.35
N LYS A 143 -2.30 5.97 17.58
CA LYS A 143 -1.78 7.22 18.13
C LYS A 143 -2.86 8.26 18.44
N LYS A 144 -3.96 8.24 17.68
CA LYS A 144 -5.01 9.26 17.75
C LYS A 144 -6.34 8.72 18.30
N SER A 145 -6.45 7.40 18.53
CA SER A 145 -7.66 6.71 19.01
C SER A 145 -8.87 6.82 18.08
N GLY A 146 -8.65 7.07 16.82
CA GLY A 146 -9.70 7.19 15.78
C GLY A 146 -9.22 7.91 14.54
N PHE A 147 -10.16 8.22 13.64
CA PHE A 147 -9.87 8.89 12.36
C PHE A 147 -10.59 10.24 12.22
N GLU A 148 -11.63 10.47 13.03
CA GLU A 148 -12.50 11.64 12.88
C GLU A 148 -11.74 12.96 13.07
N GLY A 149 -11.82 13.82 12.06
CA GLY A 149 -11.20 15.13 12.06
C GLY A 149 -9.68 15.12 11.88
N ILE A 150 -9.06 13.97 11.59
CA ILE A 150 -7.62 13.87 11.38
C ILE A 150 -7.25 14.52 10.05
N LYS A 151 -6.33 15.49 10.10
CA LYS A 151 -5.73 16.13 8.94
C LYS A 151 -4.41 15.46 8.58
N VAL A 152 -4.35 14.92 7.36
CA VAL A 152 -3.16 14.24 6.79
C VAL A 152 -2.62 15.08 5.65
N ASN A 153 -1.32 15.40 5.69
CA ASN A 153 -0.62 16.04 4.60
C ASN A 153 0.32 15.04 3.92
N TRP A 154 0.08 14.79 2.64
CA TRP A 154 1.04 14.11 1.77
C TRP A 154 2.01 15.12 1.18
N ILE A 155 3.31 14.88 1.31
CA ILE A 155 4.36 15.78 0.77
C ILE A 155 5.28 14.98 -0.15
N GLY A 156 5.29 15.32 -1.44
CA GLY A 156 6.16 14.68 -2.44
C GLY A 156 5.40 14.22 -3.69
N PRO A 157 6.01 13.35 -4.50
CA PRO A 157 5.38 12.84 -5.72
C PRO A 157 4.16 11.97 -5.40
N ILE A 158 3.16 11.99 -6.29
CA ILE A 158 1.98 11.12 -6.16
C ILE A 158 2.38 9.72 -6.62
N THR A 159 2.93 8.95 -5.68
CA THR A 159 3.36 7.56 -5.86
C THR A 159 2.19 6.59 -5.73
N ASN A 160 2.47 5.29 -5.84
CA ASN A 160 1.48 4.23 -5.57
C ASN A 160 0.96 4.23 -4.12
N VAL A 161 1.75 4.70 -3.15
CA VAL A 161 1.30 4.88 -1.76
C VAL A 161 0.36 6.08 -1.67
N ALA A 162 0.71 7.22 -2.30
CA ALA A 162 -0.17 8.38 -2.38
C ALA A 162 -1.51 8.04 -3.03
N ARG A 163 -1.50 7.23 -4.10
CA ARG A 163 -2.73 6.74 -4.74
C ARG A 163 -3.62 5.99 -3.75
N SER A 164 -3.05 5.11 -2.94
CA SER A 164 -3.82 4.39 -1.92
C SER A 164 -4.36 5.31 -0.82
N TRP A 165 -3.64 6.40 -0.51
CA TRP A 165 -4.14 7.46 0.41
C TRP A 165 -5.27 8.28 -0.19
N ILE A 166 -5.26 8.54 -1.50
CA ILE A 166 -6.38 9.17 -2.22
C ILE A 166 -7.63 8.29 -2.10
N GLU A 167 -7.48 6.99 -2.28
CA GLU A 167 -8.59 6.04 -2.09
C GLU A 167 -9.13 6.05 -0.64
N ILE A 168 -8.24 6.08 0.37
CA ILE A 168 -8.63 6.20 1.79
C ILE A 168 -9.45 7.47 2.04
N ALA A 169 -9.00 8.61 1.53
CA ALA A 169 -9.70 9.88 1.73
C ALA A 169 -11.13 9.87 1.18
N ASN A 170 -11.36 9.09 0.12
CA ASN A 170 -12.69 8.93 -0.49
C ASN A 170 -13.57 7.86 0.20
N LEU A 171 -13.08 7.15 1.22
CA LEU A 171 -13.90 6.20 2.01
C LEU A 171 -14.69 6.85 3.15
N ASN A 172 -14.65 8.17 3.30
CA ASN A 172 -15.36 8.91 4.35
C ASN A 172 -15.06 8.42 5.78
N LEU A 173 -13.79 8.14 6.07
CA LEU A 173 -13.34 7.72 7.41
C LEU A 173 -13.23 8.89 8.40
N GLY A 174 -13.57 10.12 8.01
CA GLY A 174 -13.34 11.34 8.80
C GLY A 174 -11.93 11.92 8.64
N ILE A 175 -11.13 11.40 7.71
CA ILE A 175 -9.79 11.89 7.40
C ILE A 175 -9.88 12.95 6.30
N LYS A 176 -9.22 14.10 6.51
CA LYS A 176 -8.99 15.12 5.49
C LYS A 176 -7.58 14.95 4.93
N LEU A 177 -7.45 14.65 3.64
CA LEU A 177 -6.17 14.56 2.94
C LEU A 177 -5.90 15.85 2.17
N GLU A 178 -4.70 16.40 2.34
CA GLU A 178 -4.15 17.45 1.48
C GLU A 178 -2.85 16.94 0.84
N ILE A 179 -2.67 17.23 -0.45
CA ILE A 179 -1.51 16.79 -1.22
C ILE A 179 -0.67 18.00 -1.62
N PHE A 180 0.61 17.96 -1.25
CA PHE A 180 1.62 18.94 -1.66
C PHE A 180 2.55 18.27 -2.67
N SER A 181 2.34 18.54 -3.95
CA SER A 181 3.09 17.93 -5.05
C SER A 181 3.24 18.89 -6.22
N ASN A 182 4.22 18.68 -7.09
CA ASN A 182 4.40 19.52 -8.26
C ASN A 182 3.48 19.13 -9.43
N ASP A 183 3.29 20.05 -10.37
CA ASP A 183 2.42 19.86 -11.53
C ASP A 183 2.84 18.67 -12.41
N TYR A 184 4.14 18.38 -12.48
CA TYR A 184 4.65 17.21 -13.21
C TYR A 184 4.10 15.90 -12.62
N SER A 185 4.21 15.73 -11.32
CA SER A 185 3.71 14.52 -10.64
C SER A 185 2.20 14.37 -10.71
N ILE A 186 1.46 15.49 -10.61
CA ILE A 186 0.00 15.49 -10.78
C ILE A 186 -0.37 15.01 -12.18
N ASN A 187 0.31 15.52 -13.22
CA ASN A 187 0.07 15.09 -14.60
C ASN A 187 0.42 13.62 -14.84
N GLU A 188 1.55 13.14 -14.28
CA GLU A 188 1.92 11.72 -14.38
C GLU A 188 0.91 10.81 -13.66
N TYR A 189 0.38 11.24 -12.53
CA TYR A 189 -0.70 10.55 -11.85
C TYR A 189 -1.95 10.42 -12.73
N HIS A 190 -2.40 11.51 -13.36
CA HIS A 190 -3.54 11.48 -14.30
C HIS A 190 -3.31 10.50 -15.44
N LYS A 191 -2.12 10.52 -16.07
CA LYS A 191 -1.76 9.57 -17.13
C LYS A 191 -1.83 8.12 -16.66
N LYS A 192 -1.31 7.83 -15.45
CA LYS A 192 -1.42 6.47 -14.87
C LYS A 192 -2.87 6.06 -14.64
N CYS A 193 -3.72 6.98 -14.19
CA CYS A 193 -5.15 6.73 -14.05
C CYS A 193 -5.80 6.38 -15.39
N GLU A 194 -5.45 7.07 -16.48
CA GLU A 194 -5.92 6.76 -17.82
C GLU A 194 -5.48 5.36 -18.28
N ILE A 195 -4.18 5.01 -18.10
CA ILE A 195 -3.63 3.70 -18.46
C ILE A 195 -4.40 2.57 -17.75
N TYR A 196 -4.67 2.72 -16.46
CA TYR A 196 -5.35 1.71 -15.67
C TYR A 196 -6.88 1.86 -15.66
N LYS A 197 -7.43 2.78 -16.48
CA LYS A 197 -8.87 3.08 -16.58
C LYS A 197 -9.50 3.35 -15.21
N SER A 198 -8.75 4.02 -14.35
CA SER A 198 -9.15 4.43 -13.00
C SER A 198 -9.45 5.92 -12.98
N LYS A 199 -10.33 6.35 -12.06
CA LYS A 199 -10.56 7.77 -11.82
C LYS A 199 -9.43 8.37 -10.98
N PRO A 200 -9.04 9.63 -11.19
CA PRO A 200 -8.09 10.33 -10.32
C PRO A 200 -8.61 10.54 -8.89
N ASP A 201 -9.93 10.68 -8.71
CA ASP A 201 -10.63 10.83 -7.42
C ASP A 201 -10.07 11.95 -6.52
N LEU A 202 -9.68 13.08 -7.14
CA LEU A 202 -9.13 14.25 -6.46
C LEU A 202 -10.19 15.32 -6.11
N ASP A 203 -11.46 15.10 -6.44
CA ASP A 203 -12.52 16.12 -6.32
C ASP A 203 -12.70 16.62 -4.87
N ASN A 204 -12.47 15.76 -3.88
CA ASN A 204 -12.59 16.05 -2.46
C ASN A 204 -11.25 16.27 -1.76
N ILE A 205 -10.15 16.42 -2.52
CA ILE A 205 -8.79 16.51 -2.00
C ILE A 205 -8.17 17.83 -2.43
N GLU A 206 -7.68 18.60 -1.46
CA GLU A 206 -6.94 19.81 -1.77
C GLU A 206 -5.53 19.47 -2.27
N VAL A 207 -5.21 19.90 -3.49
CA VAL A 207 -3.89 19.68 -4.11
C VAL A 207 -3.17 21.02 -4.26
N HIS A 208 -1.95 21.09 -3.74
CA HIS A 208 -1.12 22.29 -3.73
C HIS A 208 0.20 22.01 -4.46
N ASN A 209 0.57 22.90 -5.38
CA ASN A 209 1.83 22.79 -6.14
C ASN A 209 3.03 23.47 -5.45
N ASN A 210 2.87 23.90 -4.22
CA ASN A 210 3.96 24.48 -3.39
C ASN A 210 3.65 24.31 -1.90
N LEU A 211 4.70 24.39 -1.07
CA LEU A 211 4.60 24.24 0.39
C LEU A 211 4.16 25.51 1.13
N LYS A 212 3.91 26.64 0.46
CA LYS A 212 3.54 27.89 1.13
C LYS A 212 2.19 27.82 1.84
N LYS A 213 1.34 26.90 1.41
CA LYS A 213 0.02 26.66 2.02
C LYS A 213 0.05 25.57 3.09
N LEU A 214 1.23 24.99 3.36
CA LEU A 214 1.37 23.99 4.40
C LEU A 214 1.11 24.64 5.75
N ASP A 215 0.07 24.20 6.41
CA ASP A 215 -0.29 24.57 7.76
C ASP A 215 -0.16 23.39 8.74
N SER A 216 -0.67 23.54 9.95
CA SER A 216 -0.66 22.46 10.94
C SER A 216 -1.48 21.25 10.45
N SER A 217 -0.90 20.06 10.60
CA SER A 217 -1.57 18.79 10.36
C SER A 217 -1.30 17.81 11.50
N ASP A 218 -2.15 16.82 11.63
CA ASP A 218 -1.99 15.76 12.63
C ASP A 218 -0.95 14.75 12.19
N VAL A 219 -0.85 14.53 10.88
CA VAL A 219 0.02 13.52 10.27
C VAL A 219 0.64 14.09 9.00
N VAL A 220 1.92 13.85 8.82
CA VAL A 220 2.64 14.11 7.57
C VAL A 220 3.15 12.79 7.03
N ILE A 221 2.88 12.55 5.76
CA ILE A 221 3.35 11.36 5.04
C ILE A 221 4.22 11.80 3.88
N THR A 222 5.35 11.16 3.75
CA THR A 222 6.25 11.31 2.61
C THR A 222 6.73 9.93 2.18
N ASP A 223 7.11 9.78 0.92
CA ASP A 223 7.67 8.55 0.36
C ASP A 223 8.98 8.86 -0.35
N THR A 224 9.72 7.83 -0.71
CA THR A 224 10.92 7.98 -1.54
C THR A 224 10.54 8.53 -2.90
N TRP A 225 11.36 9.45 -3.42
CA TRP A 225 11.12 10.02 -4.76
C TRP A 225 11.50 9.06 -5.90
N GLU A 226 12.11 7.96 -5.55
CA GLU A 226 12.58 6.92 -6.45
C GLU A 226 11.97 5.58 -6.06
N SER A 227 11.37 4.90 -7.03
CA SER A 227 10.96 3.51 -6.83
C SER A 227 12.16 2.58 -6.92
N MET A 228 12.27 1.60 -6.03
CA MET A 228 13.35 0.62 -6.07
C MET A 228 13.44 -0.06 -7.44
N GLY A 229 14.60 0.10 -8.10
CA GLY A 229 14.88 -0.49 -9.41
C GLY A 229 14.52 0.38 -10.61
N GLU A 230 14.11 1.63 -10.40
CA GLU A 230 14.01 2.65 -11.46
C GLU A 230 15.32 3.43 -11.56
N ILE A 231 15.63 3.90 -12.80
CA ILE A 231 16.78 4.78 -13.02
C ILE A 231 16.46 6.14 -12.41
N VAL A 232 17.36 6.59 -11.54
CA VAL A 232 17.27 7.90 -10.90
C VAL A 232 17.10 8.99 -11.97
N ASN A 233 16.01 9.72 -11.90
CA ASN A 233 15.82 10.88 -12.74
C ASN A 233 16.27 12.12 -11.96
N GLU A 234 17.47 12.63 -12.23
CA GLU A 234 18.05 13.82 -11.58
C GLU A 234 17.09 15.03 -11.62
N LYS A 235 16.25 15.11 -12.64
CA LYS A 235 15.23 16.14 -12.74
C LYS A 235 14.18 16.01 -11.66
N ILE A 236 13.72 14.78 -11.36
CA ILE A 236 12.75 14.52 -10.28
C ILE A 236 13.35 14.93 -8.93
N ILE A 237 14.60 14.54 -8.66
CA ILE A 237 15.29 14.91 -7.43
C ILE A 237 15.35 16.43 -7.28
N LYS A 238 15.74 17.14 -8.34
CA LYS A 238 15.84 18.59 -8.34
C LYS A 238 14.47 19.26 -8.16
N ASP A 239 13.46 18.77 -8.87
CA ASP A 239 12.11 19.33 -8.83
C ASP A 239 11.44 19.13 -7.47
N PHE A 240 11.77 18.02 -6.76
CA PHE A 240 11.26 17.73 -5.43
C PHE A 240 12.17 18.16 -4.28
N SER A 241 13.33 18.74 -4.53
CA SER A 241 14.25 19.20 -3.47
C SER A 241 13.59 20.18 -2.48
N THR A 242 12.62 20.97 -2.94
CA THR A 242 11.84 21.89 -2.11
C THR A 242 10.72 21.24 -1.32
N TYR A 243 10.38 19.98 -1.62
CA TYR A 243 9.33 19.18 -0.95
C TYR A 243 9.91 18.23 0.11
N THR A 244 11.15 18.47 0.53
CA THR A 244 11.76 17.66 1.61
C THR A 244 11.13 18.05 2.94
N ALA A 245 10.50 17.10 3.60
CA ALA A 245 10.02 17.26 4.96
C ALA A 245 11.21 17.24 5.91
N VAL A 246 11.59 18.41 6.46
CA VAL A 246 12.66 18.56 7.46
C VAL A 246 12.07 18.96 8.79
N SER A 247 12.50 18.30 9.84
CA SER A 247 11.90 18.36 11.19
C SER A 247 11.87 19.75 11.83
N TYR A 248 12.75 20.68 11.43
CA TYR A 248 12.89 21.98 12.13
C TYR A 248 12.03 23.09 11.56
N THR A 249 11.59 22.98 10.30
CA THR A 249 10.97 24.11 9.60
C THR A 249 9.50 23.96 9.30
N HIS A 250 9.00 22.73 9.23
CA HIS A 250 7.63 22.46 8.78
C HIS A 250 6.85 21.52 9.71
N LEU A 251 7.53 20.82 10.60
CA LEU A 251 6.93 19.87 11.53
C LEU A 251 7.26 20.32 12.94
N ARG A 252 6.26 20.64 13.76
CA ARG A 252 6.38 20.43 15.19
C ARG A 252 6.34 18.93 15.41
N ALA A 253 7.46 18.27 15.12
CA ALA A 253 7.61 16.85 15.32
C ALA A 253 7.62 16.58 16.82
N HIS A 254 6.64 15.83 17.27
CA HIS A 254 6.89 14.97 18.43
C HIS A 254 7.70 13.79 17.88
N GLU A 255 9.01 13.98 17.76
CA GLU A 255 9.94 12.90 17.54
C GLU A 255 9.86 11.97 18.75
N THR A 256 9.35 10.77 18.54
CA THR A 256 9.74 9.64 19.36
C THR A 256 10.99 9.05 18.77
N HIS A 257 12.14 9.63 19.06
CA HIS A 257 13.40 8.92 19.02
C HIS A 257 13.40 7.96 20.20
N GLU A 258 13.15 6.70 19.96
CA GLU A 258 13.69 5.65 20.80
C GLU A 258 14.64 4.81 19.97
N HIS A 259 15.83 4.71 20.50
CA HIS A 259 17.03 4.03 20.00
C HIS A 259 16.84 2.56 19.66
#